data_4afffcff017ae7604159aeaf3748444d
#
_entry.id   4afffcff017ae7604159aeaf3748444d
#
_cell.length_a   1.000
_cell.length_b   1.000
_cell.length_c   1.000
_cell.angle_alpha   90.00
_cell.angle_beta   90.00
_cell.angle_gamma   90.00
#
_symmetry.space_group_name_H-M   'P 1'
#
loop_
_entity.id
_entity.type
_entity.pdbx_description
1 polymer ?
#
loop_
_entity_poly.entity_id
_entity_poly.type
_entity_poly.pdbx_seq_one_letter_code
_entity_poly.pdbx_strand_id
1 'polypeptide(L)'
;MMNIKSKNEEFTLFNQLSDEWWNENGKFKILHQIKSHRMTYILDQIGNRDIKNLKILDVGCGGGIICEPLARLGAKVTGIDFAPNNISAAKIHSKKNKLKINYIHKDVEKSKLDGKFDLILMFEVLEHLDDWKKTIKKIKKNLNKNGIIIISTINRNSLSKLFAISIAENILKWIPKGTHDYYKLIKPEELKKTLTQENFHFKSIKGLVFDPLSGEWKLSNNYMINYFCTANLIN
;
A
#
# COMPACT_ATOMS: atom_id res chain seq x y z
N MET A 1 -8.09 -8.49 -26.75
CA MET A 1 -9.01 -8.22 -25.63
C MET A 1 -8.25 -8.50 -24.33
N MET A 2 -7.92 -7.50 -23.53
CA MET A 2 -7.34 -7.71 -22.19
C MET A 2 -8.44 -8.27 -21.28
N ASN A 3 -8.22 -9.46 -20.74
CA ASN A 3 -9.12 -10.03 -19.73
C ASN A 3 -9.01 -9.20 -18.44
N ILE A 4 -10.04 -8.42 -18.15
CA ILE A 4 -10.20 -7.75 -16.86
C ILE A 4 -10.51 -8.84 -15.84
N LYS A 5 -9.61 -9.10 -14.90
CA LYS A 5 -9.93 -10.00 -13.80
C LYS A 5 -11.03 -9.40 -12.94
N SER A 6 -12.02 -10.20 -12.65
CA SER A 6 -13.06 -9.82 -11.70
C SER A 6 -12.46 -9.69 -10.30
N LYS A 7 -13.06 -8.86 -9.45
CA LYS A 7 -12.69 -8.72 -8.04
C LYS A 7 -12.69 -10.08 -7.29
N ASN A 8 -13.50 -11.02 -7.74
CA ASN A 8 -13.55 -12.39 -7.23
C ASN A 8 -12.29 -13.21 -7.59
N GLU A 9 -11.72 -13.00 -8.78
CA GLU A 9 -10.47 -13.67 -9.16
C GLU A 9 -9.27 -13.13 -8.40
N GLU A 10 -9.21 -11.81 -8.16
CA GLU A 10 -8.20 -11.20 -7.30
C GLU A 10 -8.32 -11.71 -5.86
N PHE A 11 -9.53 -11.76 -5.33
CA PHE A 11 -9.79 -12.32 -3.99
C PHE A 11 -9.31 -13.77 -3.86
N THR A 12 -9.66 -14.62 -4.84
CA THR A 12 -9.24 -16.03 -4.85
C THR A 12 -7.73 -16.16 -4.89
N LEU A 13 -7.06 -15.36 -5.72
CA LEU A 13 -5.62 -15.37 -5.87
C LEU A 13 -4.92 -14.97 -4.55
N PHE A 14 -5.30 -13.85 -3.94
CA PHE A 14 -4.69 -13.40 -2.69
C PHE A 14 -4.91 -14.39 -1.54
N ASN A 15 -6.07 -15.03 -1.50
CA ASN A 15 -6.33 -16.08 -0.52
C ASN A 15 -5.43 -17.32 -0.71
N GLN A 16 -5.18 -17.72 -1.97
CA GLN A 16 -4.33 -18.88 -2.28
C GLN A 16 -2.84 -18.61 -1.99
N LEU A 17 -2.42 -17.34 -2.06
CA LEU A 17 -1.03 -16.95 -1.85
C LEU A 17 -0.70 -16.61 -0.39
N SER A 18 -1.65 -16.74 0.51
CA SER A 18 -1.49 -16.29 1.90
C SER A 18 -0.30 -16.90 2.65
N ASP A 19 0.05 -18.14 2.35
CA ASP A 19 1.16 -18.86 3.02
C ASP A 19 2.54 -18.36 2.53
N GLU A 20 2.59 -17.67 1.40
CA GLU A 20 3.82 -17.16 0.80
C GLU A 20 4.25 -15.77 1.32
N TRP A 21 3.39 -15.07 2.10
CA TRP A 21 3.66 -13.69 2.52
C TRP A 21 5.02 -13.50 3.19
N TRP A 22 5.48 -14.48 3.97
CA TRP A 22 6.71 -14.38 4.75
C TRP A 22 7.87 -15.22 4.19
N ASN A 23 7.70 -15.77 3.00
CA ASN A 23 8.77 -16.41 2.26
C ASN A 23 9.54 -15.33 1.47
N GLU A 24 10.70 -14.89 1.99
CA GLU A 24 11.50 -13.82 1.39
C GLU A 24 12.04 -14.17 -0.01
N ASN A 25 12.09 -15.46 -0.36
CA ASN A 25 12.46 -15.94 -1.69
C ASN A 25 11.24 -16.37 -2.52
N GLY A 26 10.04 -16.25 -1.97
CA GLY A 26 8.79 -16.64 -2.58
C GLY A 26 8.18 -15.57 -3.46
N LYS A 27 6.89 -15.68 -3.62
CA LYS A 27 6.10 -14.84 -4.52
C LYS A 27 6.09 -13.35 -4.13
N PHE A 28 6.24 -13.02 -2.86
CA PHE A 28 6.28 -11.65 -2.36
C PHE A 28 7.71 -11.11 -2.13
N LYS A 29 8.75 -11.77 -2.69
CA LYS A 29 10.16 -11.37 -2.58
C LYS A 29 10.39 -9.89 -2.79
N ILE A 30 9.76 -9.29 -3.82
CA ILE A 30 9.90 -7.87 -4.13
C ILE A 30 9.44 -6.97 -2.97
N LEU A 31 8.35 -7.36 -2.29
CA LEU A 31 7.83 -6.57 -1.16
C LEU A 31 8.80 -6.60 0.02
N HIS A 32 9.53 -7.71 0.22
CA HIS A 32 10.59 -7.80 1.21
C HIS A 32 11.79 -6.94 0.83
N GLN A 33 12.20 -6.94 -0.44
CA GLN A 33 13.30 -6.11 -0.94
C GLN A 33 13.05 -4.62 -0.77
N ILE A 34 11.82 -4.17 -1.07
CA ILE A 34 11.45 -2.74 -0.99
C ILE A 34 10.97 -2.31 0.40
N LYS A 35 10.83 -3.23 1.36
CA LYS A 35 10.34 -2.96 2.71
C LYS A 35 11.13 -1.86 3.42
N SER A 36 12.46 -1.91 3.36
CA SER A 36 13.34 -0.90 3.97
C SER A 36 13.10 0.50 3.39
N HIS A 37 12.96 0.62 2.08
CA HIS A 37 12.70 1.89 1.40
C HIS A 37 11.32 2.46 1.74
N ARG A 38 10.30 1.59 1.84
CA ARG A 38 8.97 1.98 2.33
C ARG A 38 9.04 2.50 3.76
N MET A 39 9.77 1.81 4.63
CA MET A 39 9.95 2.24 6.02
C MET A 39 10.71 3.57 6.10
N THR A 40 11.81 3.74 5.37
CA THR A 40 12.54 5.01 5.28
C THR A 40 11.61 6.14 4.85
N TYR A 41 10.83 5.93 3.78
CA TYR A 41 9.88 6.95 3.31
C TYR A 41 8.83 7.29 4.36
N ILE A 42 8.24 6.30 5.03
CA ILE A 42 7.27 6.52 6.11
C ILE A 42 7.88 7.37 7.23
N LEU A 43 9.07 7.01 7.70
CA LEU A 43 9.75 7.72 8.79
C LEU A 43 10.11 9.16 8.42
N ASP A 44 10.59 9.39 7.20
CA ASP A 44 10.85 10.73 6.67
C ASP A 44 9.57 11.59 6.65
N GLN A 45 8.42 10.99 6.28
CA GLN A 45 7.16 11.72 6.24
C GLN A 45 6.56 12.00 7.62
N ILE A 46 6.76 11.12 8.58
CA ILE A 46 6.42 11.34 10.00
C ILE A 46 7.25 12.52 10.54
N GLY A 47 8.51 12.65 10.12
CA GLY A 47 9.44 13.70 10.56
C GLY A 47 9.76 13.59 12.05
N ASN A 48 9.74 14.71 12.74
CA ASN A 48 10.08 14.78 14.18
C ASN A 48 9.00 14.23 15.12
N ARG A 49 7.92 13.65 14.61
CA ARG A 49 6.90 13.04 15.47
C ARG A 49 7.45 11.75 16.09
N ASP A 50 7.24 11.58 17.38
CA ASP A 50 7.56 10.30 18.02
C ASP A 50 6.62 9.20 17.49
N ILE A 51 7.19 8.22 16.81
CA ILE A 51 6.45 7.07 16.29
C ILE A 51 5.83 6.22 17.40
N LYS A 52 6.42 6.25 18.59
CA LYS A 52 5.88 5.55 19.75
C LYS A 52 4.48 6.07 20.04
N ASN A 53 3.53 5.15 20.10
CA ASN A 53 2.11 5.44 20.32
C ASN A 53 1.34 6.09 19.16
N LEU A 54 1.96 6.44 18.03
CA LEU A 54 1.19 6.84 16.85
C LEU A 54 0.20 5.74 16.48
N LYS A 55 -1.04 6.13 16.25
CA LYS A 55 -2.09 5.24 15.74
C LYS A 55 -1.98 5.18 14.21
N ILE A 56 -1.59 4.02 13.69
CA ILE A 56 -1.36 3.82 12.26
C ILE A 56 -2.38 2.82 11.72
N LEU A 57 -3.05 3.17 10.63
CA LEU A 57 -3.89 2.27 9.85
C LEU A 57 -3.15 1.88 8.57
N ASP A 58 -2.99 0.60 8.33
CA ASP A 58 -2.48 0.04 7.08
C ASP A 58 -3.63 -0.62 6.33
N VAL A 59 -4.06 0.01 5.23
CA VAL A 59 -5.17 -0.45 4.38
C VAL A 59 -4.60 -1.33 3.28
N GLY A 60 -5.13 -2.55 3.12
CA GLY A 60 -4.56 -3.56 2.24
C GLY A 60 -3.24 -4.10 2.80
N CYS A 61 -3.21 -4.38 4.11
CA CYS A 61 -1.98 -4.74 4.81
C CYS A 61 -1.36 -6.08 4.38
N GLY A 62 -2.10 -6.91 3.61
CA GLY A 62 -1.66 -8.24 3.22
C GLY A 62 -1.26 -9.10 4.42
N GLY A 63 -0.11 -9.76 4.34
CA GLY A 63 0.48 -10.53 5.43
C GLY A 63 1.15 -9.71 6.53
N GLY A 64 1.06 -8.37 6.50
CA GLY A 64 1.56 -7.50 7.57
C GLY A 64 3.03 -7.08 7.44
N ILE A 65 3.62 -7.14 6.24
CA ILE A 65 5.05 -6.83 5.99
C ILE A 65 5.45 -5.42 6.47
N ILE A 66 4.54 -4.43 6.37
CA ILE A 66 4.78 -3.06 6.85
C ILE A 66 4.25 -2.86 8.27
N CYS A 67 3.18 -3.55 8.66
CA CYS A 67 2.64 -3.45 10.01
C CYS A 67 3.65 -3.86 11.09
N GLU A 68 4.41 -4.95 10.87
CA GLU A 68 5.34 -5.45 11.90
C GLU A 68 6.50 -4.51 12.21
N PRO A 69 7.26 -3.98 11.23
CA PRO A 69 8.32 -3.04 11.54
C PRO A 69 7.81 -1.76 12.22
N LEU A 70 6.63 -1.27 11.87
CA LEU A 70 6.00 -0.14 12.55
C LEU A 70 5.67 -0.46 14.02
N ALA A 71 5.12 -1.65 14.28
CA ALA A 71 4.83 -2.10 15.63
C ALA A 71 6.10 -2.31 16.46
N ARG A 72 7.21 -2.79 15.87
CA ARG A 72 8.53 -2.92 16.52
C ARG A 72 9.09 -1.56 16.95
N LEU A 73 8.77 -0.50 16.21
CA LEU A 73 9.14 0.88 16.56
C LEU A 73 8.22 1.49 17.62
N GLY A 74 7.20 0.76 18.08
CA GLY A 74 6.30 1.16 19.16
C GLY A 74 4.99 1.81 18.70
N ALA A 75 4.69 1.84 17.40
CA ALA A 75 3.40 2.32 16.89
C ALA A 75 2.24 1.41 17.30
N LYS A 76 1.05 1.99 17.45
CA LYS A 76 -0.22 1.26 17.64
C LYS A 76 -0.83 0.98 16.26
N VAL A 77 -0.50 -0.18 15.69
CA VAL A 77 -0.85 -0.52 14.32
C VAL A 77 -2.16 -1.29 14.24
N THR A 78 -3.02 -0.85 13.32
CA THR A 78 -4.19 -1.60 12.83
C THR A 78 -3.96 -1.91 11.35
N GLY A 79 -4.00 -3.17 10.97
CA GLY A 79 -3.96 -3.64 9.58
C GLY A 79 -5.32 -4.13 9.13
N ILE A 80 -5.80 -3.70 7.98
CA ILE A 80 -7.03 -4.22 7.37
C ILE A 80 -6.75 -4.78 5.98
N ASP A 81 -7.39 -5.88 5.65
CA ASP A 81 -7.32 -6.49 4.33
C ASP A 81 -8.66 -7.16 4.00
N PHE A 82 -9.01 -7.18 2.70
CA PHE A 82 -10.27 -7.79 2.23
C PHE A 82 -10.17 -9.31 2.09
N ALA A 83 -8.95 -9.88 2.07
CA ALA A 83 -8.69 -11.31 1.99
C ALA A 83 -8.49 -11.90 3.42
N PRO A 84 -9.39 -12.76 3.89
CA PRO A 84 -9.32 -13.30 5.26
C PRO A 84 -8.06 -14.14 5.50
N ASN A 85 -7.55 -14.83 4.47
CA ASN A 85 -6.33 -15.63 4.61
C ASN A 85 -5.09 -14.76 4.80
N ASN A 86 -5.02 -13.57 4.16
CA ASN A 86 -3.96 -12.60 4.41
C ASN A 86 -3.95 -12.17 5.89
N ILE A 87 -5.12 -11.87 6.43
CA ILE A 87 -5.26 -11.50 7.85
C ILE A 87 -4.86 -12.66 8.77
N SER A 88 -5.19 -13.89 8.40
CA SER A 88 -4.78 -15.09 9.16
C SER A 88 -3.26 -15.23 9.16
N ALA A 89 -2.60 -15.13 8.00
CA ALA A 89 -1.14 -15.16 7.87
C ALA A 89 -0.47 -14.04 8.70
N ALA A 90 -0.98 -12.82 8.63
CA ALA A 90 -0.50 -11.69 9.40
C ALA A 90 -0.60 -11.91 10.92
N LYS A 91 -1.74 -12.43 11.39
CA LYS A 91 -1.94 -12.76 12.81
C LYS A 91 -0.99 -13.87 13.30
N ILE A 92 -0.82 -14.93 12.52
CA ILE A 92 0.09 -16.03 12.87
C ILE A 92 1.53 -15.51 12.99
N HIS A 93 1.99 -14.76 12.01
CA HIS A 93 3.36 -14.27 11.99
C HIS A 93 3.63 -13.25 13.10
N SER A 94 2.75 -12.28 13.31
CA SER A 94 2.90 -11.30 14.39
C SER A 94 2.87 -11.92 15.78
N LYS A 95 2.02 -12.96 15.98
CA LYS A 95 1.98 -13.73 17.24
C LYS A 95 3.30 -14.47 17.49
N LYS A 96 3.88 -15.12 16.45
CA LYS A 96 5.21 -15.77 16.52
C LYS A 96 6.28 -14.78 16.94
N ASN A 97 6.20 -13.53 16.45
CA ASN A 97 7.14 -12.44 16.76
C ASN A 97 6.77 -11.63 18.03
N LYS A 98 5.75 -12.06 18.79
CA LYS A 98 5.28 -11.40 20.03
C LYS A 98 4.90 -9.92 19.82
N LEU A 99 4.40 -9.56 18.64
CA LEU A 99 3.95 -8.23 18.30
C LEU A 99 2.46 -8.06 18.56
N LYS A 100 2.08 -6.89 19.11
CA LYS A 100 0.68 -6.52 19.33
C LYS A 100 0.20 -5.65 18.17
N ILE A 101 -0.49 -6.26 17.21
CA ILE A 101 -1.04 -5.59 16.03
C ILE A 101 -2.52 -5.99 15.92
N ASN A 102 -3.38 -5.02 15.64
CA ASN A 102 -4.81 -5.27 15.46
C ASN A 102 -5.09 -5.55 13.98
N TYR A 103 -5.16 -6.84 13.60
CA TYR A 103 -5.51 -7.24 12.24
C TYR A 103 -6.99 -7.55 12.09
N ILE A 104 -7.65 -6.91 11.12
CA ILE A 104 -9.10 -7.00 10.91
C ILE A 104 -9.38 -7.36 9.44
N HIS A 105 -10.12 -8.43 9.21
CA HIS A 105 -10.69 -8.74 7.89
C HIS A 105 -11.78 -7.71 7.58
N LYS A 106 -11.53 -6.82 6.61
CA LYS A 106 -12.45 -5.73 6.29
C LYS A 106 -12.22 -5.20 4.87
N ASP A 107 -13.28 -5.14 4.08
CA ASP A 107 -13.27 -4.44 2.78
C ASP A 107 -13.42 -2.94 3.04
N VAL A 108 -12.39 -2.16 2.67
CA VAL A 108 -12.35 -0.72 2.87
C VAL A 108 -13.45 0.02 2.09
N GLU A 109 -13.89 -0.49 0.95
CA GLU A 109 -14.96 0.15 0.17
C GLU A 109 -16.34 -0.05 0.79
N LYS A 110 -16.62 -1.26 1.29
CA LYS A 110 -17.95 -1.64 1.76
C LYS A 110 -18.18 -1.35 3.23
N SER A 111 -17.11 -1.45 4.05
CA SER A 111 -17.25 -1.43 5.50
C SER A 111 -16.93 -0.05 6.09
N LYS A 112 -17.68 0.37 7.12
CA LYS A 112 -17.30 1.52 7.94
C LYS A 112 -16.03 1.20 8.72
N LEU A 113 -15.08 2.14 8.75
CA LEU A 113 -13.89 2.04 9.57
C LEU A 113 -14.15 2.73 10.93
N ASP A 114 -13.70 2.10 11.99
CA ASP A 114 -13.79 2.63 13.33
C ASP A 114 -12.43 3.18 13.78
N GLY A 115 -12.48 4.18 14.64
CA GLY A 115 -11.27 4.80 15.19
C GLY A 115 -10.74 5.97 14.39
N LYS A 116 -9.74 6.60 14.99
CA LYS A 116 -9.00 7.75 14.44
C LYS A 116 -7.51 7.42 14.44
N PHE A 117 -6.82 7.81 13.38
CA PHE A 117 -5.42 7.48 13.12
C PHE A 117 -4.60 8.73 12.83
N ASP A 118 -3.35 8.70 13.24
CA ASP A 118 -2.37 9.77 12.99
C ASP A 118 -1.74 9.62 11.60
N LEU A 119 -1.69 8.37 11.12
CA LEU A 119 -1.19 8.00 9.81
C LEU A 119 -2.07 6.92 9.19
N ILE A 120 -2.41 7.09 7.92
CA ILE A 120 -3.06 6.06 7.10
C ILE A 120 -2.12 5.73 5.94
N LEU A 121 -1.84 4.45 5.77
CA LEU A 121 -1.07 3.89 4.66
C LEU A 121 -2.01 3.19 3.68
N MET A 122 -1.76 3.36 2.38
CA MET A 122 -2.44 2.65 1.29
C MET A 122 -1.39 2.32 0.22
N PHE A 123 -0.74 1.18 0.34
CA PHE A 123 0.34 0.78 -0.57
C PHE A 123 -0.16 -0.26 -1.57
N GLU A 124 -0.16 0.08 -2.85
CA GLU A 124 -0.64 -0.76 -3.96
C GLU A 124 -2.11 -1.24 -3.70
N VAL A 125 -2.98 -0.29 -3.34
CA VAL A 125 -4.38 -0.57 -3.02
C VAL A 125 -5.33 0.13 -3.97
N LEU A 126 -5.05 1.39 -4.30
CA LEU A 126 -6.02 2.23 -5.01
C LEU A 126 -6.42 1.68 -6.38
N GLU A 127 -5.48 1.07 -7.10
CA GLU A 127 -5.68 0.45 -8.40
C GLU A 127 -6.58 -0.79 -8.38
N HIS A 128 -6.82 -1.35 -7.19
CA HIS A 128 -7.70 -2.51 -6.98
C HIS A 128 -9.12 -2.12 -6.54
N LEU A 129 -9.34 -0.83 -6.26
CA LEU A 129 -10.63 -0.33 -5.80
C LEU A 129 -11.55 -0.01 -6.98
N ASP A 130 -12.85 -0.21 -6.79
CA ASP A 130 -13.87 0.16 -7.78
C ASP A 130 -14.01 1.69 -7.86
N ASP A 131 -13.98 2.37 -6.70
CA ASP A 131 -14.02 3.83 -6.60
C ASP A 131 -13.03 4.34 -5.54
N TRP A 132 -11.76 4.44 -5.95
CA TRP A 132 -10.71 4.91 -5.08
C TRP A 132 -10.91 6.36 -4.58
N LYS A 133 -11.57 7.23 -5.38
CA LYS A 133 -11.87 8.62 -4.98
C LYS A 133 -12.85 8.66 -3.82
N LYS A 134 -13.93 7.89 -3.92
CA LYS A 134 -14.91 7.73 -2.85
C LYS A 134 -14.28 7.12 -1.61
N THR A 135 -13.33 6.18 -1.80
CA THR A 135 -12.61 5.57 -0.68
C THR A 135 -11.72 6.57 0.03
N ILE A 136 -10.98 7.43 -0.68
CA ILE A 136 -10.21 8.53 -0.06
C ILE A 136 -11.12 9.45 0.76
N LYS A 137 -12.26 9.88 0.20
CA LYS A 137 -13.25 10.71 0.90
C LYS A 137 -13.79 10.02 2.17
N LYS A 138 -13.94 8.70 2.13
CA LYS A 138 -14.42 7.91 3.24
C LYS A 138 -13.38 7.80 4.35
N ILE A 139 -12.16 7.37 4.03
CA ILE A 139 -11.08 7.14 5.01
C ILE A 139 -10.55 8.44 5.62
N LYS A 140 -10.69 9.58 4.93
CA LYS A 140 -10.39 10.90 5.50
C LYS A 140 -11.04 11.10 6.87
N LYS A 141 -12.28 10.61 7.04
CA LYS A 141 -13.01 10.68 8.30
C LYS A 141 -12.32 9.93 9.45
N ASN A 142 -11.39 9.05 9.15
CA ASN A 142 -10.63 8.27 10.13
C ASN A 142 -9.26 8.88 10.44
N LEU A 143 -8.87 9.99 9.81
CA LEU A 143 -7.67 10.72 10.20
C LEU A 143 -7.94 11.64 11.41
N ASN A 144 -6.94 11.72 12.27
CA ASN A 144 -6.86 12.75 13.30
C ASN A 144 -6.61 14.13 12.65
N LYS A 145 -6.81 15.18 13.43
CA LYS A 145 -6.35 16.53 13.07
C LYS A 145 -4.86 16.51 12.74
N ASN A 146 -4.44 17.11 11.62
CA ASN A 146 -3.06 17.05 11.10
C ASN A 146 -2.56 15.62 10.82
N GLY A 147 -3.47 14.67 10.63
CA GLY A 147 -3.12 13.30 10.24
C GLY A 147 -2.52 13.24 8.84
N ILE A 148 -1.70 12.24 8.62
CA ILE A 148 -0.97 12.03 7.36
C ILE A 148 -1.61 10.85 6.61
N ILE A 149 -1.74 10.99 5.30
CA ILE A 149 -1.99 9.86 4.41
C ILE A 149 -0.77 9.65 3.52
N ILE A 150 -0.32 8.40 3.41
CA ILE A 150 0.74 7.99 2.48
C ILE A 150 0.16 6.93 1.56
N ILE A 151 0.25 7.17 0.27
CA ILE A 151 -0.29 6.32 -0.77
C ILE A 151 0.85 5.92 -1.70
N SER A 152 0.95 4.65 -2.08
CA SER A 152 1.75 4.24 -3.23
C SER A 152 0.89 3.54 -4.26
N THR A 153 1.23 3.73 -5.53
CA THR A 153 0.57 3.09 -6.67
C THR A 153 1.42 3.19 -7.94
N ILE A 154 1.02 2.49 -8.98
CA ILE A 154 1.66 2.53 -10.29
C ILE A 154 1.12 3.72 -11.09
N ASN A 155 2.02 4.48 -11.72
CA ASN A 155 1.65 5.61 -12.56
C ASN A 155 1.04 5.15 -13.89
N ARG A 156 -0.03 5.80 -14.34
CA ARG A 156 -0.68 5.50 -15.63
C ARG A 156 0.00 6.24 -16.78
N ASN A 157 0.97 5.62 -17.42
CA ASN A 157 1.62 6.12 -18.64
C ASN A 157 2.11 4.97 -19.54
N SER A 158 2.59 5.28 -20.75
CA SER A 158 3.05 4.27 -21.71
C SER A 158 4.24 3.45 -21.21
N LEU A 159 5.12 4.07 -20.44
CA LEU A 159 6.29 3.40 -19.87
C LEU A 159 5.87 2.39 -18.79
N SER A 160 4.97 2.79 -17.90
CA SER A 160 4.41 1.89 -16.87
C SER A 160 3.64 0.73 -17.51
N LYS A 161 2.95 0.97 -18.64
CA LYS A 161 2.29 -0.11 -19.39
C LYS A 161 3.30 -1.15 -19.85
N LEU A 162 4.44 -0.72 -20.40
CA LEU A 162 5.51 -1.62 -20.83
C LEU A 162 6.15 -2.34 -19.63
N PHE A 163 6.43 -1.61 -18.55
CA PHE A 163 7.02 -2.17 -17.35
C PHE A 163 6.03 -3.01 -16.52
N ALA A 164 4.74 -2.65 -16.45
CA ALA A 164 3.74 -3.47 -15.79
C ALA A 164 3.57 -4.82 -16.50
N ILE A 165 3.69 -4.86 -17.84
CA ILE A 165 3.75 -6.11 -18.61
C ILE A 165 5.05 -6.85 -18.26
N SER A 166 6.20 -6.16 -18.23
CA SER A 166 7.50 -6.76 -17.92
C SER A 166 7.63 -7.14 -16.44
N ILE A 167 7.10 -6.33 -15.54
CA ILE A 167 7.03 -6.61 -14.09
C ILE A 167 6.01 -7.71 -13.81
N ALA A 168 4.85 -7.70 -14.47
CA ALA A 168 3.88 -8.79 -14.38
C ALA A 168 4.46 -10.09 -14.95
N GLU A 169 5.28 -10.04 -15.99
CA GLU A 169 5.88 -11.23 -16.61
C GLU A 169 7.16 -11.72 -15.89
N ASN A 170 8.01 -10.82 -15.38
CA ASN A 170 9.31 -11.18 -14.80
C ASN A 170 9.34 -11.18 -13.27
N ILE A 171 8.59 -10.30 -12.62
CA ILE A 171 8.48 -10.21 -11.15
C ILE A 171 7.23 -10.93 -10.67
N LEU A 172 6.17 -10.85 -11.45
CA LEU A 172 4.86 -11.42 -11.17
C LEU A 172 4.59 -12.65 -12.06
N LYS A 173 5.55 -13.55 -12.24
CA LYS A 173 5.23 -14.94 -12.65
C LYS A 173 4.13 -15.56 -11.77
N TRP A 174 3.56 -14.83 -10.85
CA TRP A 174 2.59 -15.22 -9.83
C TRP A 174 1.20 -14.66 -10.03
N ILE A 175 1.08 -13.61 -10.83
CA ILE A 175 -0.21 -13.10 -11.24
C ILE A 175 -0.36 -13.46 -12.71
N PRO A 176 -1.38 -14.22 -13.11
CA PRO A 176 -1.62 -14.55 -14.51
C PRO A 176 -1.61 -13.29 -15.37
N LYS A 177 -1.07 -13.38 -16.59
CA LYS A 177 -1.04 -12.29 -17.57
C LYS A 177 -2.38 -11.54 -17.60
N GLY A 178 -2.34 -10.21 -17.53
CA GLY A 178 -3.53 -9.36 -17.62
C GLY A 178 -4.16 -8.95 -16.28
N THR A 179 -3.45 -9.04 -15.17
CA THR A 179 -3.99 -8.70 -13.82
C THR A 179 -4.10 -7.21 -13.57
N HIS A 180 -3.24 -6.38 -14.16
CA HIS A 180 -3.34 -4.93 -14.03
C HIS A 180 -4.10 -4.36 -15.21
N ASP A 181 -5.31 -3.87 -14.94
CA ASP A 181 -6.02 -3.01 -15.87
C ASP A 181 -5.30 -1.67 -15.94
N TYR A 182 -4.68 -1.38 -17.09
CA TYR A 182 -3.99 -0.10 -17.34
C TYR A 182 -4.89 1.10 -16.99
N TYR A 183 -6.19 1.00 -17.21
CA TYR A 183 -7.13 2.08 -16.94
C TYR A 183 -7.41 2.30 -15.45
N LYS A 184 -7.11 1.32 -14.60
CA LYS A 184 -7.20 1.43 -13.14
C LYS A 184 -5.94 2.07 -12.51
N LEU A 185 -4.82 2.14 -13.26
CA LEU A 185 -3.63 2.85 -12.80
C LEU A 185 -3.93 4.34 -12.64
N ILE A 186 -3.24 5.02 -11.74
CA ILE A 186 -3.59 6.38 -11.32
C ILE A 186 -2.46 7.34 -11.65
N LYS A 187 -2.78 8.43 -12.35
CA LYS A 187 -1.79 9.49 -12.60
C LYS A 187 -1.57 10.32 -11.33
N PRO A 188 -0.32 10.77 -11.06
CA PRO A 188 -0.03 11.64 -9.93
C PRO A 188 -0.92 12.88 -9.85
N GLU A 189 -1.23 13.48 -11.00
CA GLU A 189 -2.07 14.68 -11.09
C GLU A 189 -3.53 14.39 -10.68
N GLU A 190 -4.04 13.22 -11.04
CA GLU A 190 -5.40 12.79 -10.65
C GLU A 190 -5.49 12.56 -9.14
N LEU A 191 -4.47 11.90 -8.57
CA LEU A 191 -4.39 11.69 -7.12
C LEU A 191 -4.26 13.01 -6.38
N LYS A 192 -3.34 13.89 -6.82
CA LYS A 192 -3.15 15.21 -6.23
C LYS A 192 -4.43 16.04 -6.27
N LYS A 193 -5.12 16.08 -7.42
CA LYS A 193 -6.40 16.78 -7.56
C LYS A 193 -7.44 16.26 -6.58
N THR A 194 -7.58 14.92 -6.47
CA THR A 194 -8.55 14.30 -5.55
C THR A 194 -8.22 14.62 -4.09
N LEU A 195 -6.95 14.52 -3.70
CA LEU A 195 -6.51 14.87 -2.34
C LEU A 195 -6.82 16.34 -2.02
N THR A 196 -6.51 17.27 -2.94
CA THR A 196 -6.81 18.70 -2.75
C THR A 196 -8.32 18.96 -2.62
N GLN A 197 -9.15 18.32 -3.45
CA GLN A 197 -10.62 18.42 -3.36
C GLN A 197 -11.17 17.87 -2.03
N GLU A 198 -10.47 16.95 -1.41
CA GLU A 198 -10.82 16.38 -0.11
C GLU A 198 -10.12 17.10 1.06
N ASN A 199 -9.65 18.34 0.87
CA ASN A 199 -9.00 19.18 1.89
C ASN A 199 -7.70 18.56 2.45
N PHE A 200 -6.91 17.89 1.59
CA PHE A 200 -5.56 17.52 1.93
C PHE A 200 -4.57 18.52 1.34
N HIS A 201 -3.56 18.87 2.13
CA HIS A 201 -2.38 19.57 1.66
C HIS A 201 -1.36 18.56 1.15
N PHE A 202 -1.05 18.62 -0.14
CA PHE A 202 -0.03 17.79 -0.76
C PHE A 202 1.35 18.17 -0.21
N LYS A 203 2.10 17.17 0.27
CA LYS A 203 3.41 17.37 0.92
C LYS A 203 4.57 16.93 0.05
N SER A 204 4.53 15.72 -0.48
CA SER A 204 5.63 15.17 -1.28
C SER A 204 5.19 14.09 -2.25
N ILE A 205 6.02 13.88 -3.28
CA ILE A 205 5.95 12.73 -4.18
C ILE A 205 7.37 12.21 -4.42
N LYS A 206 7.54 10.89 -4.42
CA LYS A 206 8.79 10.19 -4.73
C LYS A 206 8.50 8.92 -5.49
N GLY A 207 9.40 8.52 -6.37
CA GLY A 207 9.36 7.21 -6.99
C GLY A 207 10.23 6.20 -6.24
N LEU A 208 10.02 4.92 -6.54
CA LEU A 208 10.90 3.84 -6.15
C LEU A 208 11.45 3.21 -7.43
N VAL A 209 12.76 3.35 -7.66
CA VAL A 209 13.42 2.98 -8.90
C VAL A 209 14.38 1.82 -8.64
N PHE A 210 14.33 0.82 -9.51
CA PHE A 210 15.32 -0.25 -9.53
C PHE A 210 16.52 0.19 -10.39
N ASP A 211 17.72 0.08 -9.83
CA ASP A 211 18.96 0.32 -10.54
C ASP A 211 19.53 -1.01 -11.03
N PRO A 212 19.50 -1.28 -12.34
CA PRO A 212 19.97 -2.56 -12.87
C PRO A 212 21.49 -2.76 -12.76
N LEU A 213 22.26 -1.68 -12.58
CA LEU A 213 23.72 -1.78 -12.44
C LEU A 213 24.12 -2.22 -11.02
N SER A 214 23.46 -1.69 -9.99
CA SER A 214 23.70 -2.10 -8.60
C SER A 214 22.81 -3.26 -8.13
N GLY A 215 21.74 -3.57 -8.86
CA GLY A 215 20.74 -4.55 -8.43
C GLY A 215 19.87 -4.07 -7.25
N GLU A 216 19.88 -2.78 -6.95
CA GLU A 216 19.24 -2.23 -5.77
C GLU A 216 18.06 -1.31 -6.09
N TRP A 217 17.14 -1.23 -5.16
CA TRP A 217 16.05 -0.25 -5.17
C TRP A 217 16.48 1.04 -4.47
N LYS A 218 16.00 2.19 -4.97
CA LYS A 218 16.24 3.48 -4.31
C LYS A 218 15.06 4.44 -4.46
N LEU A 219 14.84 5.23 -3.42
CA LEU A 219 13.92 6.36 -3.49
C LEU A 219 14.48 7.45 -4.43
N SER A 220 13.65 8.00 -5.29
CA SER A 220 14.06 8.93 -6.35
C SER A 220 13.02 10.03 -6.56
N ASN A 221 13.47 11.13 -7.18
CA ASN A 221 12.55 12.13 -7.73
C ASN A 221 11.91 11.67 -9.06
N ASN A 222 12.41 10.57 -9.64
CA ASN A 222 11.80 9.96 -10.81
C ASN A 222 10.64 9.05 -10.37
N TYR A 223 9.41 9.48 -10.62
CA TYR A 223 8.17 8.78 -10.31
C TYR A 223 7.38 8.36 -11.57
N MET A 224 8.11 8.11 -12.65
CA MET A 224 7.49 7.75 -13.93
C MET A 224 6.77 6.39 -13.88
N ILE A 225 7.28 5.41 -13.15
CA ILE A 225 6.71 4.04 -13.13
C ILE A 225 5.76 3.85 -11.96
N ASN A 226 6.24 4.13 -10.76
CA ASN A 226 5.49 4.05 -9.52
C ASN A 226 5.78 5.29 -8.66
N TYR A 227 4.93 5.54 -7.68
CA TYR A 227 5.17 6.68 -6.81
C TYR A 227 4.54 6.50 -5.43
N PHE A 228 5.20 7.13 -4.46
CA PHE A 228 4.63 7.47 -3.16
C PHE A 228 4.11 8.89 -3.20
N CYS A 229 2.96 9.10 -2.63
CA CYS A 229 2.36 10.43 -2.45
C CYS A 229 2.03 10.62 -0.97
N THR A 230 2.45 11.74 -0.40
CA THR A 230 2.11 12.11 0.98
C THR A 230 1.30 13.38 1.01
N ALA A 231 0.25 13.38 1.82
CA ALA A 231 -0.57 14.56 2.08
C ALA A 231 -1.00 14.62 3.55
N ASN A 232 -1.19 15.84 4.04
CA ASN A 232 -1.68 16.11 5.38
C ASN A 232 -3.12 16.61 5.32
N LEU A 233 -3.97 16.14 6.24
CA LEU A 233 -5.32 16.66 6.36
C LEU A 233 -5.28 18.10 6.87
N ILE A 234 -5.88 19.02 6.11
CA ILE A 234 -6.11 20.41 6.53
C ILE A 234 -7.39 20.46 7.37
N ASN A 235 -7.35 21.21 8.44
CA ASN A 235 -8.51 21.40 9.34
C ASN A 235 -9.46 22.45 8.81
#